data_eab8bcd6d4cd06e2b9e5e15d0058aaa5
#
_entry.id   eab8bcd6d4cd06e2b9e5e15d0058aaa5
#
_cell.length_a   1.000
_cell.length_b   1.000
_cell.length_c   1.000
_cell.angle_alpha   90.00
_cell.angle_beta   90.00
_cell.angle_gamma   90.00
#
_symmetry.space_group_name_H-M   'P 1'
#
loop_
_entity.id
_entity.type
_entity.pdbx_description
1 polymer ?
#
loop_
_entity_poly.entity_id
_entity_poly.type
_entity_poly.pdbx_seq_one_letter_code
_entity_poly.pdbx_strand_id
1 'polypeptide(L)'
;MQKLKSDIQKTILDAAEYLFIRKGYKNTAMREIAAKADVGLSNIYNYFPNKDSLFRYILQPVVDELYTMLYNHDVSKANLEMFTSHDYQKKEIELYMALAGRYRKQLKLLLFHAQGSSLGNFREDYTNEMTRVIDIFFKDLK
;
A
#
# COMPACT_ATOMS: atom_id res chain seq x y z
N MET A 1 20.68 -28.19 -1.84
CA MET A 1 19.94 -27.72 -2.99
C MET A 1 19.98 -26.20 -3.05
N GLN A 2 20.42 -25.63 -4.13
CA GLN A 2 20.52 -24.19 -4.30
C GLN A 2 19.11 -23.62 -4.51
N LYS A 3 18.67 -22.72 -3.61
CA LYS A 3 17.36 -22.06 -3.75
C LYS A 3 17.38 -21.10 -4.95
N LEU A 4 16.30 -21.07 -5.70
CA LEU A 4 16.12 -20.09 -6.77
C LEU A 4 16.10 -18.67 -6.20
N LYS A 5 16.58 -17.71 -6.99
CA LYS A 5 16.61 -16.28 -6.63
C LYS A 5 15.23 -15.75 -6.24
N SER A 6 14.18 -16.19 -6.96
CA SER A 6 12.78 -15.86 -6.63
C SER A 6 12.32 -16.41 -5.30
N ASP A 7 12.79 -17.60 -4.90
CA ASP A 7 12.44 -18.21 -3.62
C ASP A 7 13.07 -17.48 -2.45
N ILE A 8 14.32 -17.02 -2.61
CA ILE A 8 15.02 -16.21 -1.61
C ILE A 8 14.30 -14.87 -1.44
N GLN A 9 13.95 -14.21 -2.53
CA GLN A 9 13.19 -12.95 -2.50
C GLN A 9 11.87 -13.11 -1.74
N LYS A 10 11.11 -14.16 -2.05
CA LYS A 10 9.85 -14.46 -1.37
C LYS A 10 10.05 -14.68 0.13
N THR A 11 11.07 -15.42 0.51
CA THR A 11 11.40 -15.67 1.92
C THR A 11 11.73 -14.36 2.65
N ILE A 12 12.47 -13.47 2.01
CA ILE A 12 12.77 -12.12 2.56
C ILE A 12 11.48 -11.32 2.74
N LEU A 13 10.62 -11.30 1.72
CA LEU A 13 9.35 -10.56 1.76
C LEU A 13 8.42 -11.08 2.86
N ASP A 14 8.29 -12.38 3.01
CA ASP A 14 7.47 -13.01 4.04
C ASP A 14 7.99 -12.66 5.46
N ALA A 15 9.30 -12.74 5.66
CA ALA A 15 9.95 -12.39 6.92
C ALA A 15 9.77 -10.91 7.25
N ALA A 16 9.96 -10.04 6.27
CA ALA A 16 9.81 -8.59 6.42
C ALA A 16 8.37 -8.22 6.76
N GLU A 17 7.39 -8.74 6.03
CA GLU A 17 5.97 -8.48 6.29
C GLU A 17 5.58 -8.90 7.71
N TYR A 18 6.01 -10.08 8.14
CA TYR A 18 5.76 -10.57 9.49
C TYR A 18 6.30 -9.61 10.58
N LEU A 19 7.54 -9.17 10.42
CA LEU A 19 8.18 -8.30 11.40
C LEU A 19 7.59 -6.88 11.39
N PHE A 20 7.33 -6.33 10.21
CA PHE A 20 6.72 -5.00 10.08
C PHE A 20 5.32 -4.95 10.71
N ILE A 21 4.52 -5.99 10.57
CA ILE A 21 3.19 -6.08 11.19
C ILE A 21 3.30 -6.12 12.71
N ARG A 22 4.29 -6.82 13.24
CA ARG A 22 4.46 -6.98 14.69
C ARG A 22 5.10 -5.77 15.37
N LYS A 23 6.07 -5.14 14.72
CA LYS A 23 6.94 -4.12 15.32
C LYS A 23 6.82 -2.74 14.70
N GLY A 24 6.23 -2.65 13.51
CA GLY A 24 6.21 -1.47 12.69
C GLY A 24 7.53 -1.27 11.92
N TYR A 25 7.49 -0.42 10.91
CA TYR A 25 8.65 -0.12 10.07
C TYR A 25 9.83 0.41 10.89
N LYS A 26 9.60 1.42 11.72
CA LYS A 26 10.64 2.10 12.49
C LYS A 26 11.43 1.16 13.41
N ASN A 27 10.75 0.20 14.03
CA ASN A 27 11.33 -0.70 15.03
C ASN A 27 11.85 -2.02 14.44
N THR A 28 11.82 -2.18 13.12
CA THR A 28 12.32 -3.37 12.43
C THR A 28 13.63 -3.06 11.75
N ALA A 29 14.65 -3.88 11.98
CA ALA A 29 15.98 -3.76 11.38
C ALA A 29 16.18 -4.77 10.24
N MET A 30 16.95 -4.42 9.22
CA MET A 30 17.33 -5.34 8.13
C MET A 30 18.00 -6.61 8.67
N ARG A 31 18.78 -6.50 9.73
CA ARG A 31 19.44 -7.64 10.39
C ARG A 31 18.43 -8.65 10.93
N GLU A 32 17.35 -8.17 11.53
CA GLU A 32 16.28 -9.04 12.03
C GLU A 32 15.55 -9.76 10.89
N ILE A 33 15.29 -9.04 9.79
CA ILE A 33 14.67 -9.61 8.60
C ILE A 33 15.56 -10.70 8.00
N ALA A 34 16.84 -10.43 7.84
CA ALA A 34 17.82 -11.40 7.34
C ALA A 34 17.87 -12.67 8.21
N ALA A 35 17.93 -12.50 9.53
CA ALA A 35 17.96 -13.62 10.47
C ALA A 35 16.68 -14.46 10.39
N LYS A 36 15.52 -13.82 10.33
CA LYS A 36 14.22 -14.52 10.21
C LYS A 36 14.08 -15.25 8.87
N ALA A 37 14.60 -14.66 7.80
CA ALA A 37 14.57 -15.25 6.46
C ALA A 37 15.65 -16.34 6.26
N ASP A 38 16.53 -16.53 7.23
CA ASP A 38 17.70 -17.39 7.11
C ASP A 38 18.58 -17.03 5.89
N VAL A 39 18.83 -15.74 5.72
CA VAL A 39 19.62 -15.15 4.63
C VAL A 39 20.74 -14.30 5.26
N GLY A 40 21.93 -14.36 4.69
CA GLY A 40 23.04 -13.50 5.13
C GLY A 40 22.69 -12.01 4.98
N LEU A 41 23.11 -11.18 5.94
CA LEU A 41 22.84 -9.74 5.90
C LEU A 41 23.37 -9.08 4.63
N SER A 42 24.58 -9.45 4.19
CA SER A 42 25.14 -8.96 2.93
C SER A 42 24.31 -9.39 1.72
N ASN A 43 23.73 -10.58 1.75
CA ASN A 43 22.94 -11.11 0.68
C ASN A 43 21.56 -10.43 0.57
N ILE A 44 20.93 -10.07 1.70
CA ILE A 44 19.66 -9.34 1.66
C ILE A 44 19.77 -8.02 0.90
N TYR A 45 20.91 -7.31 1.04
CA TYR A 45 21.16 -6.06 0.32
C TYR A 45 21.35 -6.24 -1.19
N ASN A 46 21.60 -7.46 -1.67
CA ASN A 46 21.56 -7.78 -3.10
C ASN A 46 20.15 -7.78 -3.69
N TYR A 47 19.14 -7.99 -2.86
CA TYR A 47 17.74 -7.97 -3.26
C TYR A 47 17.08 -6.62 -3.04
N PHE A 48 17.38 -5.98 -1.91
CA PHE A 48 16.78 -4.70 -1.52
C PHE A 48 17.89 -3.79 -0.96
N PRO A 49 18.17 -2.64 -1.61
CA PRO A 49 19.27 -1.78 -1.23
C PRO A 49 19.13 -1.16 0.16
N ASN A 50 17.90 -1.02 0.66
CA ASN A 50 17.61 -0.52 2.01
C ASN A 50 16.24 -0.99 2.50
N LYS A 51 15.97 -0.72 3.77
CA LYS A 51 14.70 -1.10 4.42
C LYS A 51 13.49 -0.44 3.76
N ASP A 52 13.62 0.81 3.34
CA ASP A 52 12.52 1.54 2.71
C ASP A 52 12.15 0.97 1.35
N SER A 53 13.11 0.60 0.53
CA SER A 53 12.84 -0.07 -0.75
C SER A 53 12.15 -1.42 -0.56
N LEU A 54 12.52 -2.18 0.46
CA LEU A 54 11.86 -3.43 0.81
C LEU A 54 10.40 -3.18 1.24
N PHE A 55 10.20 -2.20 2.10
CA PHE A 55 8.87 -1.81 2.59
C PHE A 55 7.97 -1.33 1.44
N ARG A 56 8.50 -0.46 0.58
CA ARG A 56 7.76 0.02 -0.59
C ARG A 56 7.43 -1.10 -1.58
N TYR A 57 8.33 -2.04 -1.77
CA TYR A 57 8.06 -3.19 -2.64
C TYR A 57 6.84 -3.98 -2.17
N ILE A 58 6.70 -4.19 -0.86
CA ILE A 58 5.55 -4.87 -0.27
C ILE A 58 4.25 -4.08 -0.47
N LEU A 59 4.31 -2.75 -0.35
CA LEU A 59 3.13 -1.89 -0.32
C LEU A 59 2.76 -1.26 -1.66
N GLN A 60 3.67 -1.24 -2.63
CA GLN A 60 3.43 -0.58 -3.91
C GLN A 60 2.17 -1.07 -4.63
N PRO A 61 1.87 -2.38 -4.68
CA PRO A 61 0.63 -2.84 -5.30
C PRO A 61 -0.64 -2.22 -4.72
N VAL A 62 -0.76 -2.12 -3.40
CA VAL A 62 -1.94 -1.53 -2.77
C VAL A 62 -1.98 -0.01 -2.93
N VAL A 63 -0.83 0.65 -2.86
CA VAL A 63 -0.72 2.10 -3.12
C VAL A 63 -1.18 2.43 -4.53
N ASP A 64 -0.68 1.70 -5.53
CA ASP A 64 -1.06 1.88 -6.93
C ASP A 64 -2.56 1.67 -7.14
N GLU A 65 -3.12 0.64 -6.52
CA GLU A 65 -4.54 0.33 -6.66
C GLU A 65 -5.43 1.38 -5.99
N LEU A 66 -5.03 1.91 -4.84
CA LEU A 66 -5.75 3.00 -4.16
C LEU A 66 -5.77 4.27 -5.02
N TYR A 67 -4.64 4.66 -5.61
CA TYR A 67 -4.60 5.82 -6.50
C TYR A 67 -5.35 5.57 -7.81
N THR A 68 -5.28 4.36 -8.36
CA THR A 68 -6.06 3.97 -9.54
C THR A 68 -7.56 4.10 -9.25
N MET A 69 -8.04 3.64 -8.10
CA MET A 69 -9.43 3.80 -7.69
C MET A 69 -9.81 5.27 -7.57
N LEU A 70 -8.94 6.10 -6.99
CA LEU A 70 -9.17 7.52 -6.82
C LEU A 70 -9.33 8.26 -8.17
N TYR A 71 -8.48 7.94 -9.14
CA TYR A 71 -8.47 8.62 -10.44
C TYR A 71 -9.44 8.04 -11.48
N ASN A 72 -9.92 6.83 -11.27
CA ASN A 72 -10.87 6.19 -12.20
C ASN A 72 -12.32 6.67 -12.04
N HIS A 73 -12.57 7.56 -11.09
CA HIS A 73 -13.85 8.26 -11.05
C HIS A 73 -13.92 9.20 -12.26
N ASP A 74 -14.70 8.84 -13.27
CA ASP A 74 -14.94 9.70 -14.43
C ASP A 74 -15.82 10.88 -13.99
N VAL A 75 -15.17 11.87 -13.39
CA VAL A 75 -15.80 13.09 -12.87
C VAL A 75 -16.46 13.89 -14.01
N SER A 76 -16.06 13.68 -15.26
CA SER A 76 -16.60 14.42 -16.40
C SER A 76 -18.08 14.10 -16.70
N LYS A 77 -18.51 12.90 -16.32
CA LYS A 77 -19.90 12.42 -16.49
C LYS A 77 -20.67 12.35 -15.19
N ALA A 78 -20.00 12.61 -14.07
CA ALA A 78 -20.59 12.49 -12.77
C ALA A 78 -21.46 13.72 -12.47
N ASN A 79 -22.65 13.49 -11.97
CA ASN A 79 -23.51 14.52 -11.40
C ASN A 79 -23.83 14.16 -9.95
N LEU A 80 -24.35 15.11 -9.21
CA LEU A 80 -24.69 14.92 -7.79
C LEU A 80 -25.70 13.77 -7.61
N GLU A 81 -26.64 13.62 -8.53
CA GLU A 81 -27.65 12.56 -8.50
C GLU A 81 -27.01 11.15 -8.59
N MET A 82 -25.99 11.01 -9.45
CA MET A 82 -25.24 9.75 -9.57
C MET A 82 -24.54 9.39 -8.24
N PHE A 83 -23.82 10.35 -7.63
CA PHE A 83 -23.11 10.11 -6.36
C PHE A 83 -24.05 9.77 -5.20
N THR A 84 -25.26 10.32 -5.21
CA THR A 84 -26.25 10.04 -4.17
C THR A 84 -27.08 8.79 -4.46
N SER A 85 -26.95 8.18 -5.64
CA SER A 85 -27.69 6.97 -5.98
C SER A 85 -27.23 5.78 -5.16
N HIS A 86 -28.19 4.94 -4.75
CA HIS A 86 -27.92 3.73 -3.98
C HIS A 86 -27.01 2.76 -4.74
N ASP A 87 -27.23 2.59 -6.04
CA ASP A 87 -26.45 1.68 -6.87
C ASP A 87 -24.99 2.10 -6.97
N TYR A 88 -24.71 3.39 -7.11
CA TYR A 88 -23.36 3.93 -7.14
C TYR A 88 -22.66 3.68 -5.79
N GLN A 89 -23.29 4.05 -4.69
CA GLN A 89 -22.72 3.88 -3.36
C GLN A 89 -22.45 2.41 -3.04
N LYS A 90 -23.39 1.51 -3.40
CA LYS A 90 -23.21 0.07 -3.22
C LYS A 90 -22.00 -0.46 -3.99
N LYS A 91 -21.85 -0.04 -5.25
CA LYS A 91 -20.72 -0.44 -6.10
C LYS A 91 -19.37 0.04 -5.52
N GLU A 92 -19.31 1.27 -5.04
CA GLU A 92 -18.12 1.83 -4.39
C GLU A 92 -17.75 1.05 -3.14
N ILE A 93 -18.71 0.75 -2.28
CA ILE A 93 -18.48 -0.05 -1.07
C ILE A 93 -17.95 -1.44 -1.44
N GLU A 94 -18.53 -2.10 -2.44
CA GLU A 94 -18.09 -3.42 -2.90
C GLU A 94 -16.63 -3.39 -3.40
N LEU A 95 -16.22 -2.33 -4.12
CA LEU A 95 -14.85 -2.15 -4.59
C LEU A 95 -13.87 -2.00 -3.42
N TYR A 96 -14.19 -1.15 -2.44
CA TYR A 96 -13.34 -0.97 -1.25
C TYR A 96 -13.28 -2.24 -0.39
N MET A 97 -14.37 -2.96 -0.25
CA MET A 97 -14.40 -4.21 0.49
C MET A 97 -13.56 -5.31 -0.20
N ALA A 98 -13.62 -5.38 -1.52
CA ALA A 98 -12.77 -6.30 -2.30
C ALA A 98 -11.29 -5.97 -2.16
N LEU A 99 -10.93 -4.68 -2.21
CA LEU A 99 -9.56 -4.21 -1.97
C LEU A 99 -9.09 -4.59 -0.56
N ALA A 100 -9.91 -4.32 0.45
CA ALA A 100 -9.60 -4.62 1.83
C ALA A 100 -9.40 -6.13 2.07
N GLY A 101 -10.18 -6.97 1.41
CA GLY A 101 -10.02 -8.43 1.46
C GLY A 101 -8.73 -8.91 0.82
N ARG A 102 -8.37 -8.33 -0.34
CA ARG A 102 -7.17 -8.70 -1.09
C ARG A 102 -5.88 -8.27 -0.42
N TYR A 103 -5.86 -7.06 0.14
CA TYR A 103 -4.65 -6.40 0.67
C TYR A 103 -4.72 -6.14 2.17
N ARG A 104 -5.37 -7.00 2.92
CA ARG A 104 -5.60 -6.80 4.36
C ARG A 104 -4.34 -6.50 5.16
N LYS A 105 -3.28 -7.30 4.96
CA LYS A 105 -2.00 -7.12 5.66
C LYS A 105 -1.28 -5.86 5.21
N GLN A 106 -1.24 -5.63 3.90
CA GLN A 106 -0.60 -4.45 3.31
C GLN A 106 -1.30 -3.16 3.74
N LEU A 107 -2.63 -3.14 3.78
CA LEU A 107 -3.38 -1.98 4.28
C LEU A 107 -3.09 -1.72 5.76
N LYS A 108 -2.98 -2.76 6.56
CA LYS A 108 -2.60 -2.62 7.97
C LYS A 108 -1.22 -1.98 8.11
N LEU A 109 -0.25 -2.42 7.33
CA LEU A 109 1.09 -1.83 7.29
C LEU A 109 1.05 -0.37 6.86
N LEU A 110 0.38 -0.08 5.75
CA LEU A 110 0.33 1.26 5.16
C LEU A 110 -0.34 2.28 6.09
N LEU A 111 -1.42 1.88 6.75
CA LEU A 111 -2.23 2.81 7.54
C LEU A 111 -1.73 2.97 8.98
N PHE A 112 -1.09 1.95 9.56
CA PHE A 112 -0.79 1.93 10.99
C PHE A 112 0.68 1.69 11.36
N HIS A 113 1.50 1.17 10.43
CA HIS A 113 2.86 0.73 10.72
C HIS A 113 3.94 1.34 9.80
N ALA A 114 3.59 2.37 9.04
CA ALA A 114 4.48 2.97 8.04
C ALA A 114 5.33 4.12 8.58
N GLN A 115 5.19 4.49 9.85
CA GLN A 115 5.90 5.63 10.45
C GLN A 115 7.43 5.46 10.32
N GLY A 116 8.08 6.51 9.86
CA GLY A 116 9.52 6.54 9.62
C GLY A 116 9.93 6.11 8.21
N SER A 117 9.02 5.52 7.43
CA SER A 117 9.25 5.17 6.02
C SER A 117 8.89 6.32 5.08
N SER A 118 9.22 6.19 3.80
CA SER A 118 8.77 7.12 2.76
C SER A 118 7.25 7.14 2.57
N LEU A 119 6.53 6.14 3.10
CA LEU A 119 5.07 6.05 3.10
C LEU A 119 4.45 6.48 4.45
N GLY A 120 5.25 7.05 5.36
CA GLY A 120 4.79 7.45 6.69
C GLY A 120 3.67 8.49 6.69
N ASN A 121 3.63 9.35 5.68
CA ASN A 121 2.59 10.37 5.50
C ASN A 121 1.50 9.96 4.50
N PHE A 122 1.43 8.69 4.11
CA PHE A 122 0.51 8.23 3.07
C PHE A 122 -0.95 8.62 3.36
N ARG A 123 -1.41 8.51 4.59
CA ARG A 123 -2.79 8.85 4.98
C ARG A 123 -3.12 10.31 4.67
N GLU A 124 -2.21 11.20 5.02
CA GLU A 124 -2.35 12.64 4.79
C GLU A 124 -2.25 12.95 3.30
N ASP A 125 -1.24 12.43 2.62
CA ASP A 125 -1.02 12.64 1.18
C ASP A 125 -2.21 12.15 0.35
N TYR A 126 -2.74 10.98 0.67
CA TYR A 126 -3.91 10.41 -0.02
C TYR A 126 -5.18 11.23 0.25
N THR A 127 -5.39 11.68 1.48
CA THR A 127 -6.53 12.53 1.85
C THR A 127 -6.46 13.87 1.14
N ASN A 128 -5.29 14.49 1.07
CA ASN A 128 -5.07 15.75 0.36
C ASN A 128 -5.35 15.59 -1.14
N GLU A 129 -4.89 14.51 -1.74
CA GLU A 129 -5.13 14.23 -3.16
C GLU A 129 -6.61 13.95 -3.43
N MET A 130 -7.29 13.23 -2.57
CA MET A 130 -8.73 12.99 -2.64
C MET A 130 -9.51 14.31 -2.57
N THR A 131 -9.13 15.19 -1.66
CA THR A 131 -9.73 16.52 -1.52
C THR A 131 -9.52 17.35 -2.79
N ARG A 132 -8.33 17.32 -3.35
CA ARG A 132 -8.02 18.02 -4.62
C ARG A 132 -8.89 17.54 -5.78
N VAL A 133 -9.09 16.22 -5.90
CA VAL A 133 -9.95 15.63 -6.95
C VAL A 133 -11.40 16.07 -6.76
N ILE A 134 -11.88 16.07 -5.53
CA ILE A 134 -13.23 16.54 -5.19
C ILE A 134 -13.40 18.03 -5.50
N ASP A 135 -12.42 18.86 -5.16
CA ASP A 135 -12.42 20.29 -5.46
C ASP A 135 -12.56 20.58 -6.95
N ILE A 136 -11.80 19.86 -7.77
CA ILE A 136 -11.88 19.99 -9.24
C ILE A 136 -13.30 19.66 -9.70
N PHE A 137 -13.85 18.55 -9.20
CA PHE A 137 -15.23 18.15 -9.54
C PHE A 137 -16.24 19.24 -9.22
N PHE A 138 -16.20 19.81 -8.01
CA PHE A 138 -17.16 20.83 -7.60
C PHE A 138 -16.98 22.17 -8.33
N LYS A 139 -15.77 22.51 -8.77
CA LYS A 139 -15.52 23.73 -9.58
C LYS A 139 -16.09 23.60 -10.99
N ASP A 140 -16.14 22.38 -11.53
CA ASP A 140 -16.68 22.10 -12.86
C ASP A 140 -18.20 21.89 -12.86
N LEU A 141 -18.80 21.72 -11.69
CA LEU A 141 -20.25 21.71 -11.51
C LEU A 141 -20.80 23.14 -11.68
N LYS A 142 -21.39 23.38 -12.83
CA LYS A 142 -22.13 24.63 -13.09
C LYS A 142 -23.60 24.45 -12.73
#